data_7cdbe13b693b74c00902f902b24d75fe
#
_entry.id   7cdbe13b693b74c00902f902b24d75fe
#
_cell.length_a   1.000
_cell.length_b   1.000
_cell.length_c   1.000
_cell.angle_alpha   90.00
_cell.angle_beta   90.00
_cell.angle_gamma   90.00
#
_symmetry.space_group_name_H-M   'P 1'
#
loop_
_entity.id
_entity.type
_entity.pdbx_description
1 polymer ?
#
loop_
_entity_poly.entity_id
_entity_poly.type
_entity_poly.pdbx_seq_one_letter_code
_entity_poly.pdbx_strand_id
1 'polypeptide(L)'
;MSTPSPASDPAGVSGPVPFASPFAASGPEHVEEPVSYDGLLLAGFGGPEGQDDVIPFLRNVTRGRGIPDERLEEVAHHYRHFGGVSPINAQNRALKAALEAELARRGIDLPVYWGNRNWAPYLEDAVQDAAAAGDTTLLALATSAYSSFSSCRQYREDFARVLTETGLGERVTIDKVRQFFDHPGFVRPFVDGVEAAVSTFVTDEGIAPENVHVLFSTHSIPTADAQRSGPRDVDFGDGGAYAAQHLAVAQVVMDAVAAAVPAASGIPWELVYQSRSGPPSQPWLEPDVCDVIAELPARGARAVVIVPLGFVSDHMEVLWDLDTEAMEAAEEAGLRAIRSQTPGVDPAYVSGLVDLVQERLAGTKAGDRPHETPLGPWYDVCRPGCCENVRAGFKPAAAGIAP
;
A
#
# COMPACT_ATOMS: atom_id res chain seq x y z
N MET A 1 4.86 2.14 -46.35
CA MET A 1 5.56 1.78 -45.10
C MET A 1 4.48 1.47 -44.11
N SER A 2 4.22 0.17 -43.89
CA SER A 2 3.16 -0.31 -43.03
C SER A 2 3.67 -0.26 -41.60
N THR A 3 2.96 0.44 -40.73
CA THR A 3 3.20 0.40 -39.25
C THR A 3 2.90 -1.00 -38.75
N PRO A 4 3.77 -1.60 -37.93
CA PRO A 4 3.43 -2.86 -37.30
C PRO A 4 2.27 -2.64 -36.32
N SER A 5 1.23 -3.45 -36.47
CA SER A 5 0.14 -3.61 -35.51
C SER A 5 0.70 -3.98 -34.15
N PRO A 6 0.20 -3.47 -33.02
CA PRO A 6 0.63 -3.93 -31.72
C PRO A 6 0.31 -5.42 -31.61
N ALA A 7 1.31 -6.19 -31.18
CA ALA A 7 1.16 -7.62 -30.93
C ALA A 7 0.00 -7.81 -29.93
N SER A 8 -1.01 -8.55 -30.36
CA SER A 8 -2.08 -9.03 -29.50
C SER A 8 -1.44 -9.81 -28.34
N ASP A 9 -1.59 -9.30 -27.13
CA ASP A 9 -1.22 -10.01 -25.89
C ASP A 9 -1.91 -11.40 -25.92
N PRO A 10 -1.21 -12.50 -25.68
CA PRO A 10 -1.83 -13.81 -25.67
C PRO A 10 -2.92 -13.82 -24.60
N ALA A 11 -4.14 -13.94 -25.03
CA ALA A 11 -5.30 -13.99 -24.16
C ALA A 11 -5.13 -15.08 -23.09
N GLY A 12 -5.18 -14.66 -21.81
CA GLY A 12 -5.65 -15.53 -20.77
C GLY A 12 -4.67 -16.45 -20.07
N VAL A 13 -3.36 -16.17 -20.01
CA VAL A 13 -2.48 -16.92 -19.12
C VAL A 13 -2.48 -16.23 -17.75
N SER A 14 -3.34 -16.68 -16.85
CA SER A 14 -3.28 -16.27 -15.45
C SER A 14 -2.42 -17.25 -14.64
N GLY A 15 -1.74 -16.75 -13.61
CA GLY A 15 -0.97 -17.59 -12.70
C GLY A 15 -1.85 -18.51 -11.86
N PRO A 16 -1.35 -19.65 -11.42
CA PRO A 16 -2.14 -20.62 -10.64
C PRO A 16 -2.60 -20.04 -9.29
N VAL A 17 -3.81 -20.37 -8.89
CA VAL A 17 -4.42 -20.03 -7.58
C VAL A 17 -4.70 -21.33 -6.84
N PRO A 18 -3.67 -22.01 -6.26
CA PRO A 18 -3.83 -23.33 -5.66
C PRO A 18 -4.69 -23.31 -4.39
N PHE A 19 -4.76 -22.17 -3.71
CA PHE A 19 -5.55 -21.94 -2.51
C PHE A 19 -6.58 -20.85 -2.81
N ALA A 20 -7.48 -21.11 -3.76
CA ALA A 20 -8.56 -20.20 -4.09
C ALA A 20 -9.44 -19.91 -2.86
N SER A 21 -10.00 -18.71 -2.79
CA SER A 21 -10.96 -18.40 -1.73
C SER A 21 -12.21 -19.31 -1.87
N PRO A 22 -12.52 -20.15 -0.87
CA PRO A 22 -13.72 -20.98 -0.92
C PRO A 22 -15.01 -20.15 -0.82
N PHE A 23 -14.91 -18.89 -0.42
CA PHE A 23 -16.04 -17.99 -0.21
C PHE A 23 -16.44 -17.25 -1.48
N ALA A 24 -15.59 -17.22 -2.49
CA ALA A 24 -15.86 -16.68 -3.81
C ALA A 24 -16.23 -17.78 -4.83
N ALA A 25 -16.92 -18.78 -4.39
CA ALA A 25 -17.34 -19.88 -5.26
C ALA A 25 -18.12 -19.31 -6.46
N SER A 26 -17.65 -19.56 -7.66
CA SER A 26 -18.30 -19.24 -8.95
C SER A 26 -18.37 -17.77 -9.40
N GLY A 27 -17.45 -16.92 -8.95
CA GLY A 27 -17.21 -15.69 -9.69
C GLY A 27 -17.67 -14.34 -9.15
N PRO A 28 -18.44 -14.17 -8.07
CA PRO A 28 -18.62 -12.82 -7.55
C PRO A 28 -17.32 -12.34 -6.90
N GLU A 29 -16.94 -11.13 -7.24
CA GLU A 29 -15.76 -10.43 -6.71
C GLU A 29 -15.97 -9.97 -5.28
N HIS A 30 -17.23 -9.89 -4.86
CA HIS A 30 -17.66 -9.51 -3.53
C HIS A 30 -18.24 -10.72 -2.80
N VAL A 31 -17.80 -10.90 -1.56
CA VAL A 31 -18.32 -11.92 -0.66
C VAL A 31 -19.44 -11.28 0.16
N GLU A 32 -20.68 -11.58 -0.24
CA GLU A 32 -21.90 -10.94 0.31
C GLU A 32 -22.68 -11.87 1.24
N GLU A 33 -22.10 -13.01 1.60
CA GLU A 33 -22.61 -13.91 2.62
C GLU A 33 -21.71 -13.89 3.85
N PRO A 34 -22.26 -13.99 5.07
CA PRO A 34 -21.47 -14.03 6.29
C PRO A 34 -20.43 -15.15 6.28
N VAL A 35 -19.20 -14.84 6.65
CA VAL A 35 -18.09 -15.78 6.77
C VAL A 35 -17.56 -15.78 8.19
N SER A 36 -17.39 -16.98 8.77
CA SER A 36 -16.72 -17.13 10.05
C SER A 36 -15.20 -17.27 9.85
N TYR A 37 -14.45 -16.49 10.58
CA TYR A 37 -13.00 -16.60 10.65
C TYR A 37 -12.57 -16.93 12.07
N ASP A 38 -11.46 -17.65 12.21
CA ASP A 38 -10.88 -18.04 13.50
C ASP A 38 -9.82 -17.03 13.97
N GLY A 39 -9.21 -16.27 13.04
CA GLY A 39 -8.19 -15.30 13.34
C GLY A 39 -7.99 -14.24 12.25
N LEU A 40 -7.42 -13.10 12.63
CA LEU A 40 -6.97 -12.04 11.74
C LEU A 40 -5.45 -12.16 11.53
N LEU A 41 -4.99 -12.29 10.28
CA LEU A 41 -3.56 -12.30 9.94
C LEU A 41 -3.12 -10.92 9.47
N LEU A 42 -2.45 -10.16 10.33
CA LEU A 42 -1.80 -8.90 9.97
C LEU A 42 -0.52 -9.21 9.22
N ALA A 43 -0.48 -8.91 7.92
CA ALA A 43 0.65 -9.20 7.04
C ALA A 43 1.43 -7.91 6.74
N GLY A 44 2.66 -7.83 7.27
CA GLY A 44 3.55 -6.68 7.10
C GLY A 44 4.68 -6.93 6.10
N PHE A 45 5.42 -5.89 5.79
CA PHE A 45 6.64 -5.97 4.97
C PHE A 45 7.84 -6.43 5.81
N GLY A 46 7.96 -5.89 7.02
CA GLY A 46 9.08 -6.12 7.92
C GLY A 46 10.26 -5.19 7.66
N GLY A 47 11.11 -5.03 8.66
CA GLY A 47 12.31 -4.20 8.58
C GLY A 47 13.32 -4.52 9.66
N PRO A 48 14.59 -4.11 9.50
CA PRO A 48 15.63 -4.37 10.48
C PRO A 48 15.37 -3.60 11.79
N GLU A 49 15.75 -4.18 12.89
CA GLU A 49 15.62 -3.59 14.25
C GLU A 49 17.00 -3.27 14.86
N GLY A 50 18.07 -3.33 14.09
CA GLY A 50 19.41 -2.98 14.49
C GLY A 50 20.41 -3.02 13.34
N GLN A 51 21.63 -2.51 13.59
CA GLN A 51 22.68 -2.40 12.57
C GLN A 51 23.04 -3.76 11.94
N ASP A 52 23.07 -4.81 12.76
CA ASP A 52 23.47 -6.16 12.32
C ASP A 52 22.39 -6.81 11.44
N ASP A 53 21.14 -6.33 11.51
CA ASP A 53 20.01 -6.83 10.73
C ASP A 53 19.99 -6.29 9.30
N VAL A 54 20.60 -5.12 9.03
CA VAL A 54 20.42 -4.35 7.80
C VAL A 54 20.79 -5.16 6.56
N ILE A 55 22.01 -5.68 6.48
CA ILE A 55 22.46 -6.45 5.30
C ILE A 55 21.71 -7.78 5.16
N PRO A 56 21.49 -8.58 6.22
CA PRO A 56 20.63 -9.78 6.13
C PRO A 56 19.23 -9.47 5.63
N PHE A 57 18.60 -8.38 6.11
CA PHE A 57 17.30 -7.93 5.66
C PHE A 57 17.29 -7.57 4.17
N LEU A 58 18.25 -6.74 3.72
CA LEU A 58 18.35 -6.34 2.31
C LEU A 58 18.57 -7.54 1.39
N ARG A 59 19.34 -8.54 1.81
CA ARG A 59 19.49 -9.81 1.08
C ARG A 59 18.18 -10.60 1.00
N ASN A 60 17.35 -10.56 2.04
CA ASN A 60 16.00 -11.17 1.99
C ASN A 60 15.09 -10.44 0.99
N VAL A 61 15.03 -9.11 1.05
CA VAL A 61 14.21 -8.29 0.13
C VAL A 61 14.61 -8.50 -1.33
N THR A 62 15.90 -8.65 -1.59
CA THR A 62 16.44 -8.77 -2.95
C THR A 62 16.70 -10.21 -3.40
N ARG A 63 16.27 -11.19 -2.62
CA ARG A 63 16.48 -12.61 -2.90
C ARG A 63 16.04 -12.99 -4.31
N GLY A 64 16.95 -13.63 -5.06
CA GLY A 64 16.70 -14.07 -6.43
C GLY A 64 16.77 -12.97 -7.50
N ARG A 65 17.09 -11.72 -7.13
CA ARG A 65 17.23 -10.61 -8.10
C ARG A 65 18.66 -10.39 -8.59
N GLY A 66 19.66 -11.08 -8.01
CA GLY A 66 21.06 -10.96 -8.42
C GLY A 66 21.68 -9.58 -8.14
N ILE A 67 21.23 -8.89 -7.10
CA ILE A 67 21.75 -7.57 -6.72
C ILE A 67 23.14 -7.74 -6.10
N PRO A 68 24.16 -7.02 -6.57
CA PRO A 68 25.51 -7.06 -6.01
C PRO A 68 25.56 -6.53 -4.57
N ASP A 69 26.49 -7.07 -3.77
CA ASP A 69 26.65 -6.65 -2.36
C ASP A 69 27.01 -5.15 -2.24
N GLU A 70 27.76 -4.60 -3.20
CA GLU A 70 28.09 -3.17 -3.25
C GLU A 70 26.81 -2.30 -3.30
N ARG A 71 25.82 -2.72 -4.09
CA ARG A 71 24.54 -2.00 -4.17
C ARG A 71 23.74 -2.14 -2.88
N LEU A 72 23.81 -3.29 -2.20
CA LEU A 72 23.19 -3.46 -0.88
C LEU A 72 23.83 -2.54 0.17
N GLU A 73 25.15 -2.33 0.12
CA GLU A 73 25.86 -1.40 1.01
C GLU A 73 25.45 0.06 0.77
N GLU A 74 25.21 0.47 -0.47
CA GLU A 74 24.67 1.82 -0.76
C GLU A 74 23.30 2.02 -0.10
N VAL A 75 22.39 1.07 -0.26
CA VAL A 75 21.06 1.14 0.39
C VAL A 75 21.18 1.02 1.91
N ALA A 76 22.11 0.20 2.42
CA ALA A 76 22.35 0.05 3.85
C ALA A 76 22.78 1.36 4.52
N HIS A 77 23.40 2.30 3.77
CA HIS A 77 23.74 3.62 4.29
C HIS A 77 22.50 4.37 4.80
N HIS A 78 21.38 4.29 4.11
CA HIS A 78 20.11 4.93 4.51
C HIS A 78 19.66 4.38 5.87
N TYR A 79 19.66 3.05 6.04
CA TYR A 79 19.32 2.41 7.32
C TYR A 79 20.29 2.80 8.44
N ARG A 80 21.60 2.80 8.15
CA ARG A 80 22.64 3.12 9.14
C ARG A 80 22.56 4.57 9.63
N HIS A 81 22.14 5.50 8.76
CA HIS A 81 21.88 6.89 9.13
C HIS A 81 20.86 6.99 10.29
N PHE A 82 19.84 6.13 10.27
CA PHE A 82 18.83 6.02 11.32
C PHE A 82 19.13 4.92 12.36
N GLY A 83 20.39 4.61 12.60
CA GLY A 83 20.80 3.63 13.61
C GLY A 83 20.57 2.17 13.26
N GLY A 84 20.25 1.86 11.99
CA GLY A 84 19.97 0.50 11.50
C GLY A 84 18.54 0.03 11.79
N VAL A 85 17.65 0.90 12.27
CA VAL A 85 16.29 0.55 12.68
C VAL A 85 15.28 1.15 11.71
N SER A 86 14.44 0.30 11.12
CA SER A 86 13.23 0.75 10.42
C SER A 86 12.07 0.86 11.41
N PRO A 87 11.26 1.91 11.38
CA PRO A 87 10.12 2.04 12.30
C PRO A 87 9.00 1.03 12.04
N ILE A 88 9.00 0.36 10.90
CA ILE A 88 7.87 -0.45 10.41
C ILE A 88 7.45 -1.57 11.38
N ASN A 89 8.41 -2.27 12.02
CA ASN A 89 8.07 -3.33 12.96
C ASN A 89 7.46 -2.77 14.25
N ALA A 90 7.95 -1.63 14.75
CA ALA A 90 7.36 -0.96 15.90
C ALA A 90 5.94 -0.47 15.59
N GLN A 91 5.72 0.08 14.40
CA GLN A 91 4.40 0.51 13.95
C GLN A 91 3.45 -0.66 13.74
N ASN A 92 3.90 -1.79 13.18
CA ASN A 92 3.08 -2.99 13.06
C ASN A 92 2.70 -3.60 14.43
N ARG A 93 3.59 -3.55 15.42
CA ARG A 93 3.26 -3.94 16.80
C ARG A 93 2.19 -3.03 17.42
N ALA A 94 2.33 -1.73 17.20
CA ALA A 94 1.34 -0.75 17.66
C ALA A 94 -0.01 -0.93 16.96
N LEU A 95 0.01 -1.16 15.63
CA LEU A 95 -1.20 -1.43 14.85
C LEU A 95 -1.89 -2.72 15.30
N LYS A 96 -1.12 -3.80 15.54
CA LYS A 96 -1.68 -5.04 16.10
C LYS A 96 -2.41 -4.79 17.41
N ALA A 97 -1.77 -4.09 18.35
CA ALA A 97 -2.38 -3.78 19.65
C ALA A 97 -3.63 -2.90 19.52
N ALA A 98 -3.62 -1.93 18.59
CA ALA A 98 -4.78 -1.08 18.31
C ALA A 98 -5.94 -1.86 17.68
N LEU A 99 -5.64 -2.79 16.76
CA LEU A 99 -6.66 -3.68 16.17
C LEU A 99 -7.28 -4.59 17.24
N GLU A 100 -6.48 -5.21 18.10
CA GLU A 100 -6.97 -6.05 19.21
C GLU A 100 -7.89 -5.26 20.14
N ALA A 101 -7.52 -4.02 20.49
CA ALA A 101 -8.35 -3.14 21.31
C ALA A 101 -9.66 -2.77 20.62
N GLU A 102 -9.62 -2.44 19.33
CA GLU A 102 -10.83 -2.06 18.57
C GLU A 102 -11.75 -3.25 18.31
N LEU A 103 -11.21 -4.44 18.01
CA LEU A 103 -11.99 -5.68 17.91
C LEU A 103 -12.71 -5.97 19.23
N ALA A 104 -12.00 -5.92 20.35
CA ALA A 104 -12.58 -6.12 21.67
C ALA A 104 -13.66 -5.07 22.00
N ARG A 105 -13.43 -3.79 21.66
CA ARG A 105 -14.42 -2.71 21.85
C ARG A 105 -15.71 -2.98 21.09
N ARG A 106 -15.62 -3.63 19.91
CA ARG A 106 -16.78 -4.01 19.08
C ARG A 106 -17.38 -5.37 19.47
N GLY A 107 -16.82 -6.07 20.44
CA GLY A 107 -17.27 -7.40 20.85
C GLY A 107 -16.96 -8.49 19.81
N ILE A 108 -15.94 -8.29 19.01
CA ILE A 108 -15.44 -9.26 18.01
C ILE A 108 -14.31 -10.05 18.67
N ASP A 109 -14.55 -11.34 18.91
CA ASP A 109 -13.54 -12.26 19.48
C ASP A 109 -12.74 -12.89 18.34
N LEU A 110 -11.68 -12.21 17.93
CA LEU A 110 -10.83 -12.63 16.81
C LEU A 110 -9.36 -12.34 17.17
N PRO A 111 -8.54 -13.35 17.44
CA PRO A 111 -7.11 -13.16 17.73
C PRO A 111 -6.38 -12.58 16.52
N VAL A 112 -5.37 -11.74 16.78
CA VAL A 112 -4.56 -11.10 15.74
C VAL A 112 -3.17 -11.74 15.71
N TYR A 113 -2.87 -12.46 14.64
CA TYR A 113 -1.55 -13.00 14.32
C TYR A 113 -0.80 -12.01 13.43
N TRP A 114 0.46 -11.73 13.74
CA TRP A 114 1.27 -10.80 12.95
C TRP A 114 2.52 -11.47 12.42
N GLY A 115 2.72 -11.35 11.12
CA GLY A 115 3.93 -11.80 10.45
C GLY A 115 4.32 -10.90 9.29
N ASN A 116 5.61 -10.87 8.99
CA ASN A 116 6.20 -10.08 7.91
C ASN A 116 6.74 -10.97 6.80
N ARG A 117 6.89 -10.38 5.62
CA ARG A 117 7.43 -11.04 4.43
C ARG A 117 8.94 -11.18 4.45
N ASN A 118 9.66 -10.15 4.91
CA ASN A 118 11.09 -10.03 4.68
C ASN A 118 11.93 -10.05 5.96
N TRP A 119 11.33 -9.95 7.15
CA TRP A 119 12.03 -9.98 8.43
C TRP A 119 11.15 -10.53 9.55
N ALA A 120 11.76 -10.92 10.66
CA ALA A 120 11.04 -11.45 11.82
C ALA A 120 10.09 -10.42 12.46
N PRO A 121 8.97 -10.90 13.05
CA PRO A 121 8.43 -12.26 12.95
C PRO A 121 7.97 -12.56 11.53
N TYR A 122 8.19 -13.77 11.04
CA TYR A 122 7.83 -14.12 9.67
C TYR A 122 6.37 -14.56 9.54
N LEU A 123 5.81 -14.44 8.33
CA LEU A 123 4.46 -14.93 8.03
C LEU A 123 4.30 -16.41 8.32
N GLU A 124 5.36 -17.19 8.08
CA GLU A 124 5.42 -18.61 8.37
C GLU A 124 5.16 -18.91 9.85
N ASP A 125 5.81 -18.16 10.73
CA ASP A 125 5.65 -18.31 12.19
C ASP A 125 4.23 -17.97 12.60
N ALA A 126 3.68 -16.85 12.12
CA ALA A 126 2.33 -16.40 12.44
C ALA A 126 1.25 -17.40 12.01
N VAL A 127 1.39 -18.03 10.81
CA VAL A 127 0.45 -19.02 10.32
C VAL A 127 0.58 -20.34 11.08
N GLN A 128 1.80 -20.74 11.46
CA GLN A 128 2.02 -21.93 12.30
C GLN A 128 1.46 -21.74 13.71
N ASP A 129 1.62 -20.56 14.32
CA ASP A 129 1.05 -20.24 15.62
C ASP A 129 -0.48 -20.29 15.61
N ALA A 130 -1.12 -19.72 14.58
CA ALA A 130 -2.56 -19.83 14.39
C ALA A 130 -3.03 -21.29 14.27
N ALA A 131 -2.36 -22.07 13.41
CA ALA A 131 -2.68 -23.48 13.23
C ALA A 131 -2.46 -24.32 14.50
N ALA A 132 -1.47 -23.97 15.32
CA ALA A 132 -1.20 -24.62 16.62
C ALA A 132 -2.27 -24.26 17.66
N ALA A 133 -2.82 -23.05 17.62
CA ALA A 133 -3.95 -22.64 18.44
C ALA A 133 -5.28 -23.30 18.02
N GLY A 134 -5.35 -23.88 16.82
CA GLY A 134 -6.55 -24.46 16.23
C GLY A 134 -7.30 -23.50 15.29
N ASP A 135 -6.75 -22.31 15.04
CA ASP A 135 -7.32 -21.29 14.18
C ASP A 135 -6.91 -21.57 12.73
N THR A 136 -7.85 -22.02 11.93
CA THR A 136 -7.58 -22.57 10.60
C THR A 136 -8.19 -21.79 9.45
N THR A 137 -9.10 -20.87 9.74
CA THR A 137 -9.72 -19.97 8.75
C THR A 137 -9.31 -18.55 9.06
N LEU A 138 -8.30 -18.06 8.36
CA LEU A 138 -7.69 -16.75 8.63
C LEU A 138 -8.16 -15.71 7.62
N LEU A 139 -8.47 -14.50 8.10
CA LEU A 139 -8.69 -13.33 7.28
C LEU A 139 -7.42 -12.47 7.29
N ALA A 140 -6.74 -12.37 6.16
CA ALA A 140 -5.52 -11.57 6.05
C ALA A 140 -5.81 -10.09 5.78
N LEU A 141 -5.10 -9.23 6.50
CA LEU A 141 -5.01 -7.80 6.31
C LEU A 141 -3.57 -7.45 5.96
N ALA A 142 -3.32 -7.13 4.70
CA ALA A 142 -2.00 -6.66 4.27
C ALA A 142 -1.85 -5.17 4.56
N THR A 143 -0.70 -4.74 5.06
CA THR A 143 -0.38 -3.32 5.33
C THR A 143 -0.09 -2.55 4.05
N SER A 144 -1.01 -2.65 3.09
CA SER A 144 -0.91 -2.03 1.77
C SER A 144 -2.30 -1.81 1.17
N ALA A 145 -2.65 -0.54 0.90
CA ALA A 145 -3.99 -0.14 0.55
C ALA A 145 -4.32 -0.24 -0.96
N TYR A 146 -3.30 -0.10 -1.81
CA TYR A 146 -3.47 0.06 -3.26
C TYR A 146 -3.22 -1.21 -4.05
N SER A 147 -3.64 -1.22 -5.32
CA SER A 147 -3.51 -2.36 -6.22
C SER A 147 -2.21 -2.30 -7.03
N SER A 148 -1.30 -3.22 -6.79
CA SER A 148 -0.15 -3.49 -7.67
C SER A 148 0.38 -4.91 -7.43
N PHE A 149 1.35 -5.33 -8.22
CA PHE A 149 2.04 -6.59 -7.93
C PHE A 149 2.64 -6.58 -6.51
N SER A 150 3.44 -5.58 -6.17
CA SER A 150 4.14 -5.49 -4.88
C SER A 150 3.21 -5.23 -3.70
N SER A 151 2.09 -4.55 -3.92
CA SER A 151 1.15 -4.16 -2.85
C SER A 151 0.19 -5.28 -2.46
N CYS A 152 -0.47 -5.95 -3.40
CA CYS A 152 -1.49 -6.94 -3.07
C CYS A 152 -1.20 -8.33 -3.63
N ARG A 153 -0.75 -8.46 -4.89
CA ARG A 153 -0.53 -9.79 -5.50
C ARG A 153 0.59 -10.55 -4.81
N GLN A 154 1.67 -9.89 -4.48
CA GLN A 154 2.83 -10.52 -3.87
C GLN A 154 2.51 -11.05 -2.46
N TYR A 155 1.67 -10.38 -1.67
CA TYR A 155 1.18 -10.94 -0.41
C TYR A 155 0.39 -12.24 -0.62
N ARG A 156 -0.43 -12.31 -1.65
CA ARG A 156 -1.17 -13.53 -2.00
C ARG A 156 -0.23 -14.66 -2.44
N GLU A 157 0.87 -14.34 -3.11
CA GLU A 157 1.93 -15.31 -3.47
C GLU A 157 2.67 -15.78 -2.21
N ASP A 158 2.93 -14.89 -1.26
CA ASP A 158 3.54 -15.25 0.02
C ASP A 158 2.62 -16.16 0.85
N PHE A 159 1.31 -15.91 0.88
CA PHE A 159 0.35 -16.81 1.55
C PHE A 159 0.37 -18.20 0.93
N ALA A 160 0.35 -18.31 -0.39
CA ALA A 160 0.43 -19.59 -1.07
C ALA A 160 1.75 -20.32 -0.79
N ARG A 161 2.87 -19.58 -0.79
CA ARG A 161 4.19 -20.10 -0.44
C ARG A 161 4.22 -20.64 0.99
N VAL A 162 3.75 -19.85 1.95
CA VAL A 162 3.69 -20.25 3.37
C VAL A 162 2.87 -21.51 3.55
N LEU A 163 1.66 -21.58 2.98
CA LEU A 163 0.81 -22.76 3.07
C LEU A 163 1.46 -24.02 2.46
N THR A 164 2.24 -23.83 1.37
CA THR A 164 2.95 -24.93 0.71
C THR A 164 4.16 -25.37 1.52
N GLU A 165 5.02 -24.44 1.93
CA GLU A 165 6.29 -24.74 2.61
C GLU A 165 6.08 -25.29 4.03
N THR A 166 5.03 -24.86 4.73
CA THR A 166 4.66 -25.38 6.05
C THR A 166 3.83 -26.69 5.99
N GLY A 167 3.36 -27.07 4.81
CA GLY A 167 2.46 -28.24 4.66
C GLY A 167 1.06 -28.02 5.25
N LEU A 168 0.66 -26.77 5.50
CA LEU A 168 -0.63 -26.43 6.12
C LEU A 168 -1.77 -26.23 5.11
N GLY A 169 -1.51 -26.31 3.81
CA GLY A 169 -2.48 -25.97 2.76
C GLY A 169 -3.78 -26.77 2.74
N GLU A 170 -3.80 -27.99 3.34
CA GLU A 170 -5.02 -28.77 3.50
C GLU A 170 -5.78 -28.47 4.81
N ARG A 171 -5.16 -27.72 5.73
CA ARG A 171 -5.70 -27.47 7.07
C ARG A 171 -6.04 -26.01 7.30
N VAL A 172 -5.30 -25.11 6.70
CA VAL A 172 -5.43 -23.66 6.89
C VAL A 172 -5.89 -23.00 5.60
N THR A 173 -6.91 -22.17 5.70
CA THR A 173 -7.39 -21.31 4.64
C THR A 173 -7.03 -19.87 4.98
N ILE A 174 -6.42 -19.16 4.03
CA ILE A 174 -6.14 -17.74 4.15
C ILE A 174 -6.95 -17.00 3.10
N ASP A 175 -7.90 -16.21 3.54
CA ASP A 175 -8.63 -15.23 2.73
C ASP A 175 -8.09 -13.82 2.99
N LYS A 176 -8.54 -12.80 2.26
CA LYS A 176 -8.00 -11.44 2.37
C LYS A 176 -9.13 -10.41 2.36
N VAL A 177 -9.01 -9.35 3.15
CA VAL A 177 -9.88 -8.18 3.01
C VAL A 177 -9.64 -7.50 1.64
N ARG A 178 -10.62 -6.75 1.15
CA ARG A 178 -10.46 -5.93 -0.07
C ARG A 178 -9.31 -4.93 0.07
N GLN A 179 -8.82 -4.41 -1.06
CA GLN A 179 -7.96 -3.22 -1.02
C GLN A 179 -8.80 -2.05 -0.52
N PHE A 180 -8.21 -1.22 0.33
CA PHE A 180 -8.95 -0.27 1.17
C PHE A 180 -8.55 1.20 0.93
N PHE A 181 -7.90 1.48 -0.21
CA PHE A 181 -7.54 2.84 -0.60
C PHE A 181 -8.73 3.81 -0.58
N ASP A 182 -9.91 3.30 -0.84
CA ASP A 182 -11.17 4.03 -0.94
C ASP A 182 -11.96 4.11 0.38
N HIS A 183 -11.50 3.43 1.44
CA HIS A 183 -12.23 3.41 2.71
C HIS A 183 -12.11 4.75 3.45
N PRO A 184 -13.22 5.33 3.97
CA PRO A 184 -13.19 6.61 4.70
C PRO A 184 -12.17 6.64 5.82
N GLY A 185 -12.02 5.55 6.57
CA GLY A 185 -11.03 5.43 7.64
C GLY A 185 -9.58 5.52 7.16
N PHE A 186 -9.28 5.09 5.94
CA PHE A 186 -7.96 5.26 5.34
C PHE A 186 -7.74 6.68 4.79
N VAL A 187 -8.77 7.28 4.20
CA VAL A 187 -8.69 8.62 3.59
C VAL A 187 -8.60 9.72 4.66
N ARG A 188 -9.32 9.57 5.76
CA ARG A 188 -9.47 10.60 6.80
C ARG A 188 -8.14 11.11 7.37
N PRO A 189 -7.14 10.29 7.76
CA PRO A 189 -5.86 10.79 8.24
C PRO A 189 -5.13 11.70 7.24
N PHE A 190 -5.25 11.43 5.94
CA PHE A 190 -4.67 12.29 4.90
C PHE A 190 -5.40 13.62 4.77
N VAL A 191 -6.74 13.61 4.87
CA VAL A 191 -7.53 14.85 4.89
C VAL A 191 -7.07 15.72 6.06
N ASP A 192 -7.03 15.15 7.27
CA ASP A 192 -6.62 15.87 8.48
C ASP A 192 -5.19 16.42 8.39
N GLY A 193 -4.27 15.61 7.86
CA GLY A 193 -2.88 16.01 7.69
C GLY A 193 -2.69 17.14 6.67
N VAL A 194 -3.39 17.08 5.53
CA VAL A 194 -3.32 18.13 4.50
C VAL A 194 -4.04 19.39 4.98
N GLU A 195 -5.20 19.26 5.62
CA GLU A 195 -5.94 20.39 6.20
C GLU A 195 -5.07 21.16 7.20
N ALA A 196 -4.41 20.47 8.12
CA ALA A 196 -3.53 21.09 9.10
C ALA A 196 -2.33 21.82 8.45
N ALA A 197 -1.65 21.18 7.47
CA ALA A 197 -0.52 21.77 6.79
C ALA A 197 -0.92 23.01 5.95
N VAL A 198 -2.02 22.90 5.21
CA VAL A 198 -2.56 23.99 4.39
C VAL A 198 -3.02 25.14 5.27
N SER A 199 -3.69 24.87 6.40
CA SER A 199 -4.09 25.91 7.37
C SER A 199 -2.87 26.65 7.91
N THR A 200 -1.80 25.94 8.23
CA THR A 200 -0.53 26.55 8.66
C THR A 200 -0.01 27.54 7.60
N PHE A 201 0.06 27.13 6.35
CA PHE A 201 0.61 28.00 5.31
C PHE A 201 -0.32 29.16 4.92
N VAL A 202 -1.60 28.87 4.69
CA VAL A 202 -2.54 29.86 4.15
C VAL A 202 -3.07 30.78 5.25
N THR A 203 -3.45 30.21 6.42
CA THR A 203 -4.11 30.97 7.47
C THR A 203 -3.11 31.61 8.43
N ASP A 204 -2.12 30.84 8.91
CA ASP A 204 -1.21 31.31 9.94
C ASP A 204 -0.02 32.08 9.36
N GLU A 205 0.56 31.63 8.24
CA GLU A 205 1.71 32.28 7.59
C GLU A 205 1.28 33.26 6.49
N GLY A 206 0.02 33.28 6.06
CA GLY A 206 -0.51 34.20 5.06
C GLY A 206 0.05 33.99 3.64
N ILE A 207 0.45 32.76 3.31
CA ILE A 207 0.87 32.39 1.97
C ILE A 207 -0.37 32.28 1.08
N ALA A 208 -0.36 32.95 -0.07
CA ALA A 208 -1.49 32.85 -0.99
C ALA A 208 -1.67 31.41 -1.50
N PRO A 209 -2.91 30.90 -1.60
CA PRO A 209 -3.18 29.49 -1.97
C PRO A 209 -2.49 29.07 -3.27
N GLU A 210 -2.45 29.93 -4.26
CA GLU A 210 -1.76 29.67 -5.55
C GLU A 210 -0.25 29.50 -5.42
N ASN A 211 0.33 29.89 -4.28
CA ASN A 211 1.75 29.73 -3.97
C ASN A 211 2.02 28.54 -3.00
N VAL A 212 1.00 27.80 -2.61
CA VAL A 212 1.11 26.50 -1.91
C VAL A 212 0.93 25.39 -2.93
N HIS A 213 1.69 24.31 -2.82
CA HIS A 213 1.54 23.13 -3.68
C HIS A 213 1.44 21.88 -2.83
N VAL A 214 0.56 20.93 -3.20
CA VAL A 214 0.43 19.65 -2.49
C VAL A 214 0.95 18.53 -3.39
N LEU A 215 1.94 17.78 -2.90
CA LEU A 215 2.53 16.63 -3.58
C LEU A 215 2.10 15.35 -2.89
N PHE A 216 1.29 14.53 -3.57
CA PHE A 216 0.92 13.21 -3.10
C PHE A 216 1.97 12.20 -3.56
N SER A 217 2.75 11.68 -2.62
CA SER A 217 3.84 10.75 -2.93
C SER A 217 3.45 9.29 -2.74
N THR A 218 3.94 8.47 -3.66
CA THR A 218 3.85 7.01 -3.58
C THR A 218 5.13 6.38 -4.13
N HIS A 219 5.36 5.09 -3.80
CA HIS A 219 6.51 4.38 -4.33
C HIS A 219 6.42 4.25 -5.86
N SER A 220 7.47 4.65 -6.57
CA SER A 220 7.56 4.38 -8.00
C SER A 220 7.63 2.87 -8.25
N ILE A 221 6.92 2.42 -9.26
CA ILE A 221 6.97 1.03 -9.73
C ILE A 221 7.25 1.01 -11.23
N PRO A 222 7.77 -0.10 -11.78
CA PRO A 222 7.95 -0.21 -13.22
C PRO A 222 6.66 0.07 -13.98
N THR A 223 6.72 0.89 -15.01
CA THR A 223 5.56 1.27 -15.83
C THR A 223 4.77 0.06 -16.33
N ALA A 224 5.48 -1.02 -16.72
CA ALA A 224 4.84 -2.25 -17.16
C ALA A 224 4.06 -2.98 -16.04
N ASP A 225 4.49 -2.87 -14.78
CA ASP A 225 3.77 -3.45 -13.63
C ASP A 225 2.59 -2.55 -13.24
N ALA A 226 2.76 -1.24 -13.31
CA ALA A 226 1.69 -0.27 -13.09
C ALA A 226 0.54 -0.49 -14.10
N GLN A 227 0.86 -0.62 -15.38
CA GLN A 227 -0.12 -0.85 -16.44
C GLN A 227 -0.88 -2.18 -16.29
N ARG A 228 -0.32 -3.14 -15.54
CA ARG A 228 -0.93 -4.44 -15.24
C ARG A 228 -1.61 -4.48 -13.86
N SER A 229 -1.64 -3.38 -13.13
CA SER A 229 -2.33 -3.31 -11.85
C SER A 229 -3.85 -3.30 -12.04
N GLY A 230 -4.56 -3.95 -11.12
CA GLY A 230 -6.02 -4.12 -11.20
C GLY A 230 -6.46 -5.28 -12.11
N PRO A 231 -7.78 -5.47 -12.28
CA PRO A 231 -8.37 -6.46 -13.18
C PRO A 231 -8.05 -6.14 -14.65
N ARG A 232 -7.84 -7.20 -15.42
CA ARG A 232 -7.34 -7.12 -16.79
C ARG A 232 -8.38 -6.64 -17.82
N ASP A 233 -9.64 -6.73 -17.49
CA ASP A 233 -10.78 -6.37 -18.33
C ASP A 233 -11.27 -4.93 -18.11
N VAL A 234 -10.57 -4.17 -17.24
CA VAL A 234 -10.86 -2.75 -16.98
C VAL A 234 -9.66 -1.90 -17.42
N ASP A 235 -9.92 -0.88 -18.22
CA ASP A 235 -8.94 0.12 -18.60
C ASP A 235 -8.95 1.28 -17.57
N PHE A 236 -7.85 1.44 -16.87
CA PHE A 236 -7.66 2.52 -15.88
C PHE A 236 -6.81 3.68 -16.44
N GLY A 237 -6.41 3.64 -17.71
CA GLY A 237 -5.51 4.62 -18.32
C GLY A 237 -4.03 4.40 -17.94
N ASP A 238 -3.22 5.44 -18.12
CA ASP A 238 -1.79 5.40 -17.87
C ASP A 238 -1.48 5.12 -16.40
N GLY A 239 -0.56 4.17 -16.16
CA GLY A 239 -0.22 3.73 -14.80
C GLY A 239 -1.22 2.76 -14.17
N GLY A 240 -2.26 2.32 -14.92
CA GLY A 240 -3.21 1.30 -14.51
C GLY A 240 -3.98 1.65 -13.24
N ALA A 241 -4.53 0.64 -12.57
CA ALA A 241 -5.28 0.85 -11.32
C ALA A 241 -4.42 1.48 -10.21
N TYR A 242 -3.10 1.27 -10.22
CA TYR A 242 -2.21 1.85 -9.22
C TYR A 242 -2.26 3.39 -9.24
N ALA A 243 -1.99 4.01 -10.39
CA ALA A 243 -2.03 5.46 -10.51
C ALA A 243 -3.48 6.00 -10.38
N ALA A 244 -4.46 5.34 -11.01
CA ALA A 244 -5.85 5.76 -10.94
C ALA A 244 -6.41 5.81 -9.51
N GLN A 245 -6.09 4.82 -8.69
CA GLN A 245 -6.50 4.77 -7.28
C GLN A 245 -5.87 5.91 -6.46
N HIS A 246 -4.57 6.18 -6.64
CA HIS A 246 -3.91 7.29 -5.95
C HIS A 246 -4.49 8.65 -6.36
N LEU A 247 -4.71 8.87 -7.66
CA LEU A 247 -5.32 10.10 -8.16
C LEU A 247 -6.74 10.29 -7.63
N ALA A 248 -7.54 9.22 -7.57
CA ALA A 248 -8.89 9.28 -7.05
C ALA A 248 -8.91 9.65 -5.55
N VAL A 249 -8.01 9.08 -4.73
CA VAL A 249 -7.89 9.43 -3.31
C VAL A 249 -7.37 10.84 -3.14
N ALA A 250 -6.34 11.25 -3.89
CA ALA A 250 -5.82 12.62 -3.85
C ALA A 250 -6.89 13.66 -4.15
N GLN A 251 -7.74 13.40 -5.15
CA GLN A 251 -8.87 14.29 -5.48
C GLN A 251 -9.86 14.39 -4.31
N VAL A 252 -10.24 13.26 -3.69
CA VAL A 252 -11.13 13.25 -2.51
C VAL A 252 -10.52 14.04 -1.35
N VAL A 253 -9.24 13.87 -1.08
CA VAL A 253 -8.53 14.63 -0.05
C VAL A 253 -8.60 16.14 -0.34
N MET A 254 -8.28 16.56 -1.57
CA MET A 254 -8.28 17.98 -1.92
C MET A 254 -9.68 18.59 -1.91
N ASP A 255 -10.70 17.86 -2.34
CA ASP A 255 -12.10 18.31 -2.29
C ASP A 255 -12.56 18.51 -0.84
N ALA A 256 -12.21 17.58 0.05
CA ALA A 256 -12.51 17.67 1.48
C ALA A 256 -11.80 18.86 2.15
N VAL A 257 -10.52 19.06 1.84
CA VAL A 257 -9.73 20.21 2.35
C VAL A 257 -10.30 21.54 1.84
N ALA A 258 -10.66 21.64 0.57
CA ALA A 258 -11.27 22.84 0.01
C ALA A 258 -12.63 23.17 0.66
N ALA A 259 -13.40 22.14 1.04
CA ALA A 259 -14.65 22.31 1.76
C ALA A 259 -14.46 22.77 3.22
N ALA A 260 -13.44 22.22 3.92
CA ALA A 260 -13.12 22.56 5.30
C ALA A 260 -12.42 23.94 5.43
N VAL A 261 -11.53 24.24 4.49
CA VAL A 261 -10.74 25.49 4.44
C VAL A 261 -11.00 26.19 3.09
N PRO A 262 -12.08 26.99 2.97
CA PRO A 262 -12.43 27.64 1.71
C PRO A 262 -11.30 28.52 1.11
N ALA A 263 -10.45 29.08 1.96
CA ALA A 263 -9.26 29.82 1.54
C ALA A 263 -8.22 28.94 0.81
N ALA A 264 -8.28 27.64 0.94
CA ALA A 264 -7.42 26.66 0.27
C ALA A 264 -7.98 26.20 -1.09
N SER A 265 -9.11 26.74 -1.52
CA SER A 265 -9.70 26.39 -2.81
C SER A 265 -8.76 26.75 -3.96
N GLY A 266 -8.53 25.79 -4.85
CA GLY A 266 -7.67 25.98 -6.03
C GLY A 266 -6.17 25.81 -5.77
N ILE A 267 -5.76 25.31 -4.61
CA ILE A 267 -4.38 24.92 -4.38
C ILE A 267 -3.99 23.84 -5.42
N PRO A 268 -2.90 24.07 -6.19
CA PRO A 268 -2.41 23.07 -7.13
C PRO A 268 -1.86 21.85 -6.41
N TRP A 269 -2.08 20.68 -6.98
CA TRP A 269 -1.58 19.41 -6.48
C TRP A 269 -1.23 18.46 -7.61
N GLU A 270 -0.36 17.51 -7.34
CA GLU A 270 -0.01 16.45 -8.28
C GLU A 270 0.43 15.17 -7.57
N LEU A 271 0.34 14.04 -8.30
CA LEU A 271 0.87 12.75 -7.87
C LEU A 271 2.32 12.66 -8.29
N VAL A 272 3.19 12.37 -7.34
CA VAL A 272 4.63 12.21 -7.52
C VAL A 272 5.11 10.87 -7.00
N TYR A 273 6.31 10.47 -7.39
CA TYR A 273 6.83 9.15 -7.08
C TYR A 273 8.19 9.25 -6.41
N GLN A 274 8.52 8.24 -5.59
CA GLN A 274 9.78 8.12 -4.86
C GLN A 274 10.38 6.73 -5.01
N SER A 275 11.60 6.51 -4.49
CA SER A 275 12.21 5.19 -4.32
C SER A 275 12.42 4.43 -5.64
N ARG A 276 12.65 5.11 -6.74
CA ARG A 276 12.94 4.45 -8.01
C ARG A 276 14.17 3.55 -7.86
N SER A 277 13.97 2.26 -8.09
CA SER A 277 15.04 1.26 -7.99
C SER A 277 15.09 0.42 -9.26
N GLY A 278 16.15 0.45 -9.99
CA GLY A 278 16.29 -0.35 -11.21
C GLY A 278 17.21 0.31 -12.24
N PRO A 279 17.59 -0.41 -13.29
CA PRO A 279 18.46 0.16 -14.29
C PRO A 279 17.77 1.30 -15.05
N PRO A 280 18.53 2.32 -15.50
CA PRO A 280 17.97 3.46 -16.24
C PRO A 280 17.21 3.05 -17.53
N SER A 281 17.50 1.86 -18.06
CA SER A 281 16.83 1.33 -19.25
C SER A 281 15.41 0.81 -18.99
N GLN A 282 15.01 0.61 -17.74
CA GLN A 282 13.67 0.19 -17.38
C GLN A 282 12.83 1.41 -17.02
N PRO A 283 11.74 1.70 -17.75
CA PRO A 283 10.82 2.78 -17.39
C PRO A 283 10.11 2.51 -16.05
N TRP A 284 10.03 3.54 -15.23
CA TRP A 284 9.30 3.57 -13.97
C TRP A 284 8.32 4.74 -13.99
N LEU A 285 7.38 4.77 -13.05
CA LEU A 285 6.45 5.88 -12.93
C LEU A 285 7.19 7.16 -12.52
N GLU A 286 6.84 8.25 -13.13
CA GLU A 286 7.40 9.60 -12.97
C GLU A 286 6.23 10.61 -12.86
N PRO A 287 6.46 11.85 -12.35
CA PRO A 287 7.76 12.46 -12.00
C PRO A 287 8.26 12.09 -10.59
N ASP A 288 9.57 12.23 -10.37
CA ASP A 288 10.19 12.07 -9.05
C ASP A 288 9.83 13.26 -8.14
N VAL A 289 9.66 13.01 -6.84
CA VAL A 289 9.25 14.02 -5.85
C VAL A 289 10.27 15.15 -5.72
N CYS A 290 11.57 14.82 -5.70
CA CYS A 290 12.64 15.82 -5.57
C CYS A 290 12.78 16.68 -6.83
N ASP A 291 12.63 16.08 -8.01
CA ASP A 291 12.64 16.80 -9.30
C ASP A 291 11.50 17.82 -9.36
N VAL A 292 10.29 17.43 -8.94
CA VAL A 292 9.15 18.35 -8.90
C VAL A 292 9.38 19.46 -7.89
N ILE A 293 9.86 19.15 -6.69
CA ILE A 293 10.16 20.19 -5.66
C ILE A 293 11.15 21.23 -6.20
N ALA A 294 12.19 20.80 -6.91
CA ALA A 294 13.17 21.72 -7.51
C ALA A 294 12.57 22.65 -8.56
N GLU A 295 11.48 22.23 -9.25
CA GLU A 295 10.80 23.04 -10.25
C GLU A 295 9.73 23.99 -9.68
N LEU A 296 9.20 23.71 -8.47
CA LEU A 296 8.10 24.46 -7.87
C LEU A 296 8.35 25.99 -7.76
N PRO A 297 9.56 26.50 -7.43
CA PRO A 297 9.79 27.94 -7.40
C PRO A 297 9.56 28.64 -8.75
N ALA A 298 9.91 27.98 -9.86
CA ALA A 298 9.67 28.50 -11.20
C ALA A 298 8.18 28.55 -11.56
N ARG A 299 7.35 27.74 -10.88
CA ARG A 299 5.90 27.75 -10.98
C ARG A 299 5.24 28.75 -10.00
N GLY A 300 6.02 29.49 -9.22
CA GLY A 300 5.56 30.49 -8.26
C GLY A 300 5.26 29.95 -6.86
N ALA A 301 5.53 28.70 -6.58
CA ALA A 301 5.35 28.14 -5.25
C ALA A 301 6.30 28.75 -4.22
N ARG A 302 5.82 28.89 -2.99
CA ARG A 302 6.56 29.31 -1.81
C ARG A 302 6.49 28.28 -0.67
N ALA A 303 5.53 27.39 -0.76
CA ALA A 303 5.34 26.32 0.22
C ALA A 303 4.90 25.01 -0.48
N VAL A 304 5.31 23.90 0.09
CA VAL A 304 4.95 22.55 -0.36
C VAL A 304 4.47 21.70 0.81
N VAL A 305 3.37 20.98 0.60
CA VAL A 305 2.91 19.93 1.49
C VAL A 305 3.24 18.59 0.84
N ILE A 306 4.02 17.75 1.50
CA ILE A 306 4.40 16.42 1.03
C ILE A 306 3.52 15.39 1.75
N VAL A 307 2.75 14.61 0.99
CA VAL A 307 1.76 13.67 1.53
C VAL A 307 2.15 12.24 1.15
N PRO A 308 2.52 11.38 2.10
CA PRO A 308 2.93 10.00 1.84
C PRO A 308 1.71 9.11 1.55
N LEU A 309 0.94 9.43 0.50
CA LEU A 309 -0.37 8.84 0.19
C LEU A 309 -0.28 7.33 -0.05
N GLY A 310 0.81 6.85 -0.62
CA GLY A 310 1.03 5.44 -0.95
C GLY A 310 1.34 4.54 0.25
N PHE A 311 1.42 5.09 1.48
CA PHE A 311 1.97 4.40 2.64
C PHE A 311 0.99 4.40 3.82
N VAL A 312 0.83 3.24 4.47
CA VAL A 312 -0.02 3.10 5.66
C VAL A 312 0.73 3.39 6.95
N SER A 313 2.06 3.34 6.91
CA SER A 313 2.95 3.57 8.06
C SER A 313 4.31 4.07 7.59
N ASP A 314 5.03 4.77 8.47
CA ASP A 314 6.41 5.17 8.18
C ASP A 314 7.33 3.94 8.15
N HIS A 315 8.22 3.93 7.20
CA HIS A 315 9.31 2.97 7.05
C HIS A 315 10.54 3.69 6.48
N MET A 316 11.62 2.97 6.22
CA MET A 316 12.88 3.59 5.84
C MET A 316 12.78 4.46 4.58
N GLU A 317 12.01 4.03 3.57
CA GLU A 317 11.85 4.80 2.33
C GLU A 317 11.03 6.09 2.54
N VAL A 318 10.11 6.13 3.53
CA VAL A 318 9.43 7.38 3.89
C VAL A 318 10.40 8.32 4.62
N LEU A 319 11.17 7.80 5.58
CA LEU A 319 12.13 8.59 6.34
C LEU A 319 13.27 9.13 5.45
N TRP A 320 13.77 8.28 4.56
CA TRP A 320 14.88 8.69 3.70
C TRP A 320 14.41 9.60 2.57
N ASP A 321 13.47 9.14 1.77
CA ASP A 321 13.09 9.85 0.54
C ASP A 321 12.28 11.13 0.85
N LEU A 322 11.43 11.11 1.91
CA LEU A 322 10.57 12.26 2.20
C LEU A 322 11.07 13.13 3.35
N ASP A 323 11.48 12.53 4.50
CA ASP A 323 11.92 13.31 5.66
C ASP A 323 13.37 13.79 5.52
N THR A 324 14.16 13.20 4.60
CA THR A 324 15.54 13.62 4.32
C THR A 324 15.61 14.26 2.93
N GLU A 325 15.60 13.49 1.85
CA GLU A 325 15.88 14.01 0.49
C GLU A 325 14.87 15.07 0.02
N ALA A 326 13.56 14.82 0.17
CA ALA A 326 12.55 15.80 -0.26
C ALA A 326 12.53 17.06 0.61
N MET A 327 12.78 16.94 1.92
CA MET A 327 12.89 18.11 2.80
C MET A 327 14.16 18.93 2.50
N GLU A 328 15.30 18.28 2.22
CA GLU A 328 16.52 18.92 1.77
C GLU A 328 16.32 19.63 0.42
N ALA A 329 15.69 18.97 -0.55
CA ALA A 329 15.34 19.57 -1.84
C ALA A 329 14.45 20.81 -1.68
N ALA A 330 13.49 20.79 -0.74
CA ALA A 330 12.64 21.93 -0.45
C ALA A 330 13.44 23.09 0.19
N GLU A 331 14.37 22.80 1.10
CA GLU A 331 15.26 23.79 1.70
C GLU A 331 16.17 24.43 0.63
N GLU A 332 16.79 23.64 -0.23
CA GLU A 332 17.62 24.11 -1.34
C GLU A 332 16.83 24.97 -2.34
N ALA A 333 15.56 24.61 -2.59
CA ALA A 333 14.65 25.39 -3.43
C ALA A 333 14.10 26.64 -2.75
N GLY A 334 14.40 26.87 -1.46
CA GLY A 334 13.90 28.00 -0.67
C GLY A 334 12.40 27.93 -0.36
N LEU A 335 11.82 26.74 -0.36
CA LEU A 335 10.41 26.49 -0.05
C LEU A 335 10.20 26.23 1.44
N ARG A 336 9.05 26.70 1.95
CA ARG A 336 8.51 26.18 3.21
C ARG A 336 7.96 24.78 2.95
N ALA A 337 8.29 23.80 3.79
CA ALA A 337 7.84 22.42 3.58
C ALA A 337 7.22 21.83 4.85
N ILE A 338 6.14 21.05 4.68
CA ILE A 338 5.54 20.22 5.72
C ILE A 338 5.27 18.85 5.12
N ARG A 339 5.75 17.79 5.77
CA ARG A 339 5.37 16.42 5.45
C ARG A 339 4.22 16.01 6.39
N SER A 340 3.05 15.65 5.84
CA SER A 340 1.93 15.11 6.61
C SER A 340 2.23 13.68 7.06
N GLN A 341 1.60 13.24 8.14
CA GLN A 341 1.86 11.91 8.70
C GLN A 341 1.19 10.80 7.87
N THR A 342 1.75 9.59 7.95
CA THR A 342 1.07 8.37 7.50
C THR A 342 -0.05 7.98 8.47
N PRO A 343 -1.05 7.17 8.05
CA PRO A 343 -2.14 6.72 8.92
C PRO A 343 -1.70 6.05 10.23
N GLY A 344 -0.68 5.18 10.19
CA GLY A 344 -0.10 4.56 11.37
C GLY A 344 -1.11 3.84 12.27
N VAL A 345 -1.41 4.45 13.42
CA VAL A 345 -2.43 3.97 14.38
C VAL A 345 -3.53 5.02 14.61
N ASP A 346 -3.77 5.89 13.63
CA ASP A 346 -4.86 6.85 13.71
C ASP A 346 -6.19 6.12 14.02
N PRO A 347 -7.00 6.64 14.96
CA PRO A 347 -8.25 5.97 15.35
C PRO A 347 -9.24 5.75 14.19
N ALA A 348 -9.32 6.67 13.23
CA ALA A 348 -10.18 6.50 12.05
C ALA A 348 -9.67 5.36 11.16
N TYR A 349 -8.35 5.28 10.98
CA TYR A 349 -7.73 4.21 10.21
C TYR A 349 -7.93 2.85 10.86
N VAL A 350 -7.63 2.72 12.14
CA VAL A 350 -7.83 1.46 12.90
C VAL A 350 -9.30 1.03 12.87
N SER A 351 -10.23 1.97 13.11
CA SER A 351 -11.67 1.73 12.99
C SER A 351 -12.03 1.21 11.60
N GLY A 352 -11.54 1.87 10.55
CA GLY A 352 -11.77 1.46 9.16
C GLY A 352 -11.24 0.08 8.81
N LEU A 353 -10.08 -0.31 9.34
CA LEU A 353 -9.57 -1.67 9.15
C LEU A 353 -10.48 -2.72 9.80
N VAL A 354 -11.06 -2.43 10.95
CA VAL A 354 -12.03 -3.34 11.59
C VAL A 354 -13.38 -3.32 10.86
N ASP A 355 -13.77 -2.21 10.20
CA ASP A 355 -14.95 -2.21 9.31
C ASP A 355 -14.78 -3.23 8.18
N LEU A 356 -13.59 -3.33 7.57
CA LEU A 356 -13.29 -4.35 6.54
C LEU A 356 -13.43 -5.78 7.07
N VAL A 357 -13.05 -6.03 8.32
CA VAL A 357 -13.26 -7.32 8.98
C VAL A 357 -14.76 -7.58 9.16
N GLN A 358 -15.53 -6.59 9.61
CA GLN A 358 -16.97 -6.68 9.78
C GLN A 358 -17.71 -6.89 8.46
N GLU A 359 -17.27 -6.26 7.36
CA GLU A 359 -17.82 -6.51 6.02
C GLU A 359 -17.82 -8.01 5.70
N ARG A 360 -16.74 -8.71 6.01
CA ARG A 360 -16.59 -10.15 5.76
C ARG A 360 -17.38 -11.00 6.75
N LEU A 361 -17.35 -10.66 8.04
CA LEU A 361 -18.11 -11.40 9.07
C LEU A 361 -19.63 -11.27 8.87
N ALA A 362 -20.11 -10.12 8.42
CA ALA A 362 -21.54 -9.86 8.22
C ALA A 362 -22.04 -10.20 6.81
N GLY A 363 -21.13 -10.42 5.83
CA GLY A 363 -21.51 -10.57 4.43
C GLY A 363 -22.13 -9.29 3.87
N THR A 364 -21.53 -8.13 4.19
CA THR A 364 -22.03 -6.82 3.78
C THR A 364 -22.07 -6.72 2.26
N LYS A 365 -23.21 -6.34 1.70
CA LYS A 365 -23.36 -6.17 0.25
C LYS A 365 -22.49 -5.06 -0.26
N ALA A 366 -21.98 -5.19 -1.48
CA ALA A 366 -21.08 -4.21 -2.10
C ALA A 366 -21.65 -2.78 -2.06
N GLY A 367 -22.92 -2.61 -2.38
CA GLY A 367 -23.59 -1.30 -2.38
C GLY A 367 -23.74 -0.63 -1.00
N ASP A 368 -23.53 -1.37 0.09
CA ASP A 368 -23.64 -0.87 1.47
C ASP A 368 -22.26 -0.65 2.12
N ARG A 369 -21.17 -0.94 1.38
CA ARG A 369 -19.79 -0.80 1.90
C ARG A 369 -19.32 0.64 1.79
N PRO A 370 -18.73 1.21 2.85
CA PRO A 370 -18.22 2.58 2.81
C PRO A 370 -17.05 2.71 1.80
N HIS A 371 -17.12 3.74 0.97
CA HIS A 371 -16.08 4.12 0.02
C HIS A 371 -16.21 5.60 -0.36
N GLU A 372 -15.08 6.26 -0.62
CA GLU A 372 -15.00 7.70 -0.91
C GLU A 372 -14.70 7.97 -2.40
N THR A 373 -14.24 6.97 -3.15
CA THR A 373 -13.86 7.18 -4.54
C THR A 373 -14.84 6.51 -5.51
N PRO A 374 -14.97 6.99 -6.75
CA PRO A 374 -15.83 6.35 -7.77
C PRO A 374 -15.31 4.98 -8.21
N LEU A 375 -14.11 4.56 -7.77
CA LEU A 375 -13.52 3.26 -8.07
C LEU A 375 -13.91 2.18 -7.04
N GLY A 376 -14.53 2.58 -5.93
CA GLY A 376 -14.91 1.68 -4.84
C GLY A 376 -16.38 1.27 -4.87
N PRO A 377 -16.78 0.35 -3.96
CA PRO A 377 -15.88 -0.44 -3.12
C PRO A 377 -15.08 -1.46 -3.93
N TRP A 378 -13.77 -1.61 -3.59
CA TRP A 378 -12.93 -2.54 -4.32
C TRP A 378 -13.27 -4.00 -4.04
N TYR A 379 -12.79 -4.91 -4.86
CA TYR A 379 -13.09 -6.33 -4.81
C TYR A 379 -12.54 -7.02 -3.56
N ASP A 380 -13.33 -7.90 -2.95
CA ASP A 380 -12.83 -8.79 -1.89
C ASP A 380 -11.83 -9.80 -2.44
N VAL A 381 -12.16 -10.38 -3.59
CA VAL A 381 -11.42 -11.48 -4.17
C VAL A 381 -10.90 -11.10 -5.56
N CYS A 382 -9.60 -11.21 -5.74
CA CYS A 382 -8.95 -10.83 -6.98
C CYS A 382 -9.33 -11.77 -8.12
N ARG A 383 -9.72 -11.19 -9.26
CA ARG A 383 -9.95 -11.89 -10.52
C ARG A 383 -8.67 -12.55 -11.05
N PRO A 384 -8.79 -13.57 -11.91
CA PRO A 384 -7.64 -14.10 -12.64
C PRO A 384 -6.88 -13.00 -13.38
N GLY A 385 -5.55 -13.06 -13.33
CA GLY A 385 -4.68 -12.08 -13.98
C GLY A 385 -4.53 -10.72 -13.27
N CYS A 386 -5.24 -10.50 -12.15
CA CYS A 386 -5.14 -9.23 -11.42
C CYS A 386 -3.75 -9.03 -10.82
N CYS A 387 -3.09 -7.94 -11.15
CA CYS A 387 -1.79 -7.50 -10.60
C CYS A 387 -0.64 -8.51 -10.77
N GLU A 388 -0.64 -9.36 -11.78
CA GLU A 388 0.39 -10.38 -11.99
C GLU A 388 1.72 -9.81 -12.48
N ASN A 389 2.83 -10.33 -11.94
CA ASN A 389 4.16 -10.06 -12.46
C ASN A 389 4.55 -11.10 -13.53
N VAL A 390 4.30 -10.78 -14.77
CA VAL A 390 4.64 -11.65 -15.91
C VAL A 390 6.13 -11.84 -16.15
N ARG A 391 6.96 -10.91 -15.64
CA ARG A 391 8.43 -10.98 -15.83
C ARG A 391 9.08 -12.04 -14.94
N ALA A 392 8.50 -12.31 -13.76
CA ALA A 392 9.00 -13.31 -12.82
C ALA A 392 8.38 -14.70 -13.02
N GLY A 393 7.56 -14.87 -14.06
CA GLY A 393 6.72 -16.05 -14.24
C GLY A 393 5.50 -16.01 -13.30
N PHE A 394 4.51 -16.83 -13.62
CA PHE A 394 3.27 -16.89 -12.83
C PHE A 394 3.47 -17.75 -11.60
N LYS A 395 3.67 -17.12 -10.44
CA LYS A 395 3.75 -17.83 -9.17
C LYS A 395 2.37 -18.17 -8.63
N PRO A 396 2.24 -19.31 -7.90
CA PRO A 396 1.01 -19.64 -7.18
C PRO A 396 0.63 -18.53 -6.21
N ALA A 397 -0.66 -18.24 -6.09
CA ALA A 397 -1.21 -17.26 -5.17
C ALA A 397 -2.43 -17.82 -4.44
N ALA A 398 -2.69 -17.32 -3.22
CA ALA A 398 -3.90 -17.62 -2.45
C ALA A 398 -4.95 -16.50 -2.57
N ALA A 399 -6.09 -16.67 -1.92
CA ALA A 399 -7.14 -15.66 -1.75
C ALA A 399 -7.57 -14.98 -3.07
N GLY A 400 -7.79 -15.77 -4.10
CA GLY A 400 -8.25 -15.28 -5.40
C GLY A 400 -9.29 -16.23 -6.01
N ILE A 401 -9.95 -15.79 -7.08
CA ILE A 401 -10.81 -16.63 -7.88
C ILE A 401 -9.92 -17.54 -8.73
N ALA A 402 -10.19 -18.83 -8.72
CA ALA A 402 -9.55 -19.77 -9.64
C ALA A 402 -9.91 -19.41 -11.09
N PRO A 403 -8.96 -19.56 -12.05
CA PRO A 403 -9.21 -19.31 -13.44
C PRO A 403 -10.22 -20.26 -14.05
#